data_a1e71b216c8cb76237da9f0c323e8365
#
_entry.id   a1e71b216c8cb76237da9f0c323e8365
#
_cell.length_a   1.000
_cell.length_b   1.000
_cell.length_c   1.000
_cell.angle_alpha   90.00
_cell.angle_beta   90.00
_cell.angle_gamma   90.00
#
_symmetry.space_group_name_H-M   'P 1'
#
loop_
_entity.id
_entity.type
_entity.pdbx_description
1 polymer ?
#
loop_
_entity_poly.entity_id
_entity_poly.type
_entity_poly.pdbx_seq_one_letter_code
_entity_poly.pdbx_strand_id
1 'polypeptide(L)'
;LDAYDEQTLDLFVNQPLSGTTGFSSLYINAGRMSNKGLELNAKVDVIRGRDFGVTLGLNHSYNKNTIEDLGAVNEFFLGTFVIRKGLSYGTHYTLNYLGVDPATGNPRYEAPDGSIVNDQAKAGQFDKFGNYLPRHQGGVDFEIRYKALSISGLFSYQFEVQRYNNI
;
A
#
# COMPACT_ATOMS: atom_id res chain seq x y z
N LEU A 1 7.19 -19.06 11.99
CA LEU A 1 7.55 -18.52 10.68
C LEU A 1 6.69 -19.19 9.62
N ASP A 2 6.01 -18.43 8.82
CA ASP A 2 5.18 -18.90 7.71
C ASP A 2 5.57 -18.19 6.41
N ALA A 3 5.48 -18.92 5.29
CA ALA A 3 5.74 -18.38 3.96
C ALA A 3 4.58 -18.77 3.06
N TYR A 4 4.02 -17.82 2.31
CA TYR A 4 2.87 -18.06 1.46
C TYR A 4 3.05 -17.49 0.05
N ASP A 5 2.37 -18.15 -0.89
CA ASP A 5 2.17 -17.69 -2.27
C ASP A 5 0.71 -17.95 -2.62
N GLU A 6 -0.10 -16.92 -2.55
CA GLU A 6 -1.54 -16.98 -2.78
C GLU A 6 -1.90 -16.31 -4.09
N GLN A 7 -2.80 -16.94 -4.85
CA GLN A 7 -3.37 -16.38 -6.07
C GLN A 7 -4.87 -16.17 -5.88
N THR A 8 -5.34 -14.98 -6.18
CA THR A 8 -6.75 -14.66 -6.30
C THR A 8 -7.09 -14.64 -7.78
N LEU A 9 -8.03 -15.50 -8.18
CA LEU A 9 -8.55 -15.60 -9.54
C LEU A 9 -9.92 -14.94 -9.61
N ASP A 10 -10.37 -14.66 -10.83
CA ASP A 10 -11.72 -14.17 -11.11
C ASP A 10 -12.06 -12.86 -10.35
N LEU A 11 -11.08 -11.98 -10.22
CA LEU A 11 -11.31 -10.65 -9.68
C LEU A 11 -12.35 -9.90 -10.52
N PHE A 12 -13.25 -9.19 -9.84
CA PHE A 12 -14.13 -8.25 -10.50
C PHE A 12 -13.34 -7.07 -11.04
N VAL A 13 -13.29 -6.96 -12.36
CA VAL A 13 -12.65 -5.86 -13.08
C VAL A 13 -13.75 -5.01 -13.70
N ASN A 14 -13.70 -3.70 -13.43
CA ASN A 14 -14.60 -2.74 -14.05
C ASN A 14 -14.03 -2.36 -15.43
N GLN A 15 -14.53 -3.03 -16.48
CA GLN A 15 -14.12 -2.78 -17.86
C GLN A 15 -14.88 -1.58 -18.43
N PRO A 16 -14.21 -0.52 -18.85
CA PRO A 16 -14.84 0.57 -19.58
C PRO A 16 -15.42 0.05 -20.91
N LEU A 17 -16.62 0.49 -21.25
CA LEU A 17 -17.27 0.16 -22.52
C LEU A 17 -17.33 1.38 -23.43
N SER A 18 -17.39 1.12 -24.74
CA SER A 18 -17.66 2.19 -25.70
C SER A 18 -19.03 2.82 -25.44
N GLY A 19 -19.12 4.15 -25.48
CA GLY A 19 -20.38 4.90 -25.33
C GLY A 19 -21.49 4.49 -26.28
N THR A 20 -21.17 3.78 -27.39
CA THR A 20 -22.14 3.22 -28.33
C THR A 20 -22.97 2.07 -27.76
N THR A 21 -22.55 1.46 -26.67
CA THR A 21 -23.27 0.35 -26.01
C THR A 21 -24.38 0.83 -25.08
N GLY A 22 -24.44 2.13 -24.77
CA GLY A 22 -25.36 2.70 -23.79
C GLY A 22 -24.96 2.48 -22.34
N PHE A 23 -23.84 1.80 -22.07
CA PHE A 23 -23.27 1.58 -20.75
C PHE A 23 -21.85 2.17 -20.69
N SER A 24 -21.47 2.72 -19.53
CA SER A 24 -20.12 3.27 -19.30
C SER A 24 -19.10 2.21 -18.97
N SER A 25 -19.52 1.15 -18.32
CA SER A 25 -18.64 0.04 -17.91
C SER A 25 -19.42 -1.23 -17.60
N LEU A 26 -18.70 -2.34 -17.56
CA LEU A 26 -19.21 -3.66 -17.20
C LEU A 26 -18.25 -4.32 -16.20
N TYR A 27 -18.77 -4.92 -15.15
CA TYR A 27 -17.99 -5.78 -14.26
C TYR A 27 -17.82 -7.16 -14.89
N ILE A 28 -16.59 -7.59 -15.05
CA ILE A 28 -16.24 -8.93 -15.55
C ILE A 28 -15.36 -9.65 -14.54
N ASN A 29 -15.46 -10.98 -14.51
CA ASN A 29 -14.57 -11.86 -13.73
C ASN A 29 -13.38 -12.25 -14.62
N ALA A 30 -12.32 -11.45 -14.59
CA ALA A 30 -11.19 -11.70 -15.49
C ALA A 30 -9.83 -11.36 -14.86
N GLY A 31 -9.82 -10.83 -13.65
CA GLY A 31 -8.59 -10.43 -12.99
C GLY A 31 -7.91 -11.56 -12.25
N ARG A 32 -6.57 -11.50 -12.22
CA ARG A 32 -5.72 -12.34 -11.38
C ARG A 32 -4.72 -11.50 -10.62
N MET A 33 -4.56 -11.80 -9.33
CA MET A 33 -3.66 -11.12 -8.43
C MET A 33 -2.89 -12.15 -7.59
N SER A 34 -1.64 -11.91 -7.32
CA SER A 34 -0.83 -12.72 -6.40
C SER A 34 -0.43 -11.94 -5.16
N ASN A 35 -0.35 -12.64 -4.04
CA ASN A 35 0.19 -12.18 -2.78
C ASN A 35 1.27 -13.17 -2.33
N LYS A 36 2.49 -12.71 -2.21
CA LYS A 36 3.63 -13.51 -1.76
C LYS A 36 4.21 -12.87 -0.51
N GLY A 37 4.36 -13.66 0.53
CA GLY A 37 4.81 -13.08 1.77
C GLY A 37 5.45 -14.04 2.76
N LEU A 38 5.91 -13.40 3.84
CA LEU A 38 6.52 -14.06 5.00
C LEU A 38 5.87 -13.50 6.26
N GLU A 39 5.55 -14.37 7.19
CA GLU A 39 5.04 -13.99 8.51
C GLU A 39 5.92 -14.59 9.60
N LEU A 40 6.31 -13.74 10.54
CA LEU A 40 7.06 -14.11 11.72
C LEU A 40 6.26 -13.77 12.95
N ASN A 41 6.14 -14.73 13.86
CA ASN A 41 5.69 -14.51 15.22
C ASN A 41 6.70 -15.13 16.17
N ALA A 42 7.24 -14.32 17.08
CA ALA A 42 8.23 -14.74 18.04
C ALA A 42 7.88 -14.17 19.42
N LYS A 43 7.99 -14.99 20.45
CA LYS A 43 7.83 -14.58 21.85
C LYS A 43 8.93 -15.20 22.67
N VAL A 44 9.56 -14.40 23.52
CA VAL A 44 10.66 -14.85 24.36
C VAL A 44 10.55 -14.28 25.77
N ASP A 45 10.73 -15.14 26.75
CA ASP A 45 10.93 -14.72 28.13
C ASP A 45 12.41 -14.43 28.34
N VAL A 46 12.76 -13.16 28.29
CA VAL A 46 14.15 -12.68 28.43
C VAL A 46 14.65 -12.90 29.87
N ILE A 47 13.76 -12.69 30.83
CA ILE A 47 14.02 -12.90 32.27
C ILE A 47 12.89 -13.71 32.89
N ARG A 48 13.25 -14.84 33.49
CA ARG A 48 12.33 -15.73 34.22
C ARG A 48 12.76 -15.82 35.68
N GLY A 49 12.37 -14.84 36.48
CA GLY A 49 12.60 -14.86 37.93
C GLY A 49 11.30 -15.11 38.72
N ARG A 50 11.44 -15.49 40.00
CA ARG A 50 10.30 -15.66 40.88
C ARG A 50 9.55 -14.34 41.09
N ASP A 51 10.28 -13.26 41.36
CA ASP A 51 9.72 -11.95 41.65
C ASP A 51 9.81 -10.96 40.48
N PHE A 52 10.65 -11.24 39.48
CA PHE A 52 10.85 -10.37 38.31
C PHE A 52 10.86 -11.20 37.03
N GLY A 53 10.14 -10.76 36.03
CA GLY A 53 10.08 -11.37 34.71
C GLY A 53 9.95 -10.35 33.62
N VAL A 54 10.54 -10.61 32.45
CA VAL A 54 10.43 -9.80 31.24
C VAL A 54 10.15 -10.71 30.05
N THR A 55 9.06 -10.44 29.37
CA THR A 55 8.67 -11.12 28.13
C THR A 55 8.64 -10.11 27.01
N LEU A 56 9.20 -10.47 25.86
CA LEU A 56 9.15 -9.71 24.63
C LEU A 56 8.46 -10.53 23.55
N GLY A 57 7.57 -9.87 22.79
CA GLY A 57 6.94 -10.41 21.60
C GLY A 57 7.26 -9.58 20.37
N LEU A 58 7.36 -10.23 19.24
CA LEU A 58 7.53 -9.62 17.91
C LEU A 58 6.62 -10.35 16.94
N ASN A 59 5.82 -9.61 16.21
CA ASN A 59 5.19 -10.09 15.00
C ASN A 59 5.59 -9.21 13.82
N HIS A 60 5.81 -9.82 12.67
CA HIS A 60 6.15 -9.12 11.44
C HIS A 60 5.55 -9.85 10.26
N SER A 61 4.91 -9.11 9.36
CA SER A 61 4.42 -9.60 8.08
C SER A 61 5.01 -8.77 6.95
N TYR A 62 5.53 -9.46 5.96
CA TYR A 62 5.90 -8.90 4.67
C TYR A 62 4.97 -9.46 3.61
N ASN A 63 4.36 -8.60 2.79
CA ASN A 63 3.51 -9.00 1.67
C ASN A 63 3.85 -8.21 0.41
N LYS A 64 4.12 -8.94 -0.68
CA LYS A 64 4.23 -8.38 -2.02
C LYS A 64 2.98 -8.75 -2.81
N ASN A 65 2.12 -7.76 -3.01
CA ASN A 65 0.95 -7.86 -3.86
C ASN A 65 1.32 -7.51 -5.31
N THR A 66 0.79 -8.24 -6.30
CA THR A 66 1.01 -7.97 -7.73
C THR A 66 -0.23 -8.32 -8.53
N ILE A 67 -0.68 -7.40 -9.38
CA ILE A 67 -1.72 -7.64 -10.36
C ILE A 67 -1.08 -8.39 -11.54
N GLU A 68 -1.50 -9.63 -11.75
CA GLU A 68 -0.93 -10.51 -12.77
C GLU A 68 -1.65 -10.37 -14.11
N ASP A 69 -2.97 -10.14 -14.08
CA ASP A 69 -3.80 -10.04 -15.26
C ASP A 69 -5.05 -9.22 -14.97
N LEU A 70 -5.59 -8.56 -16.01
CA LEU A 70 -6.82 -7.78 -15.97
C LEU A 70 -7.77 -8.14 -17.11
N GLY A 71 -7.52 -9.29 -17.76
CA GLY A 71 -8.33 -9.75 -18.90
C GLY A 71 -8.14 -8.88 -20.14
N ALA A 72 -9.23 -8.30 -20.64
CA ALA A 72 -9.22 -7.52 -21.89
C ALA A 72 -8.68 -6.09 -21.73
N VAL A 73 -8.45 -5.61 -20.53
CA VAL A 73 -7.96 -4.25 -20.27
C VAL A 73 -6.53 -4.29 -19.76
N ASN A 74 -5.71 -3.28 -20.11
CA ASN A 74 -4.34 -3.16 -19.63
C ASN A 74 -4.28 -2.45 -18.27
N GLU A 75 -5.19 -1.50 -18.06
CA GLU A 75 -5.31 -0.72 -16.84
C GLU A 75 -6.69 -0.07 -16.73
N PHE A 76 -7.04 0.34 -15.54
CA PHE A 76 -8.13 1.25 -15.26
C PHE A 76 -7.84 2.07 -14.00
N PHE A 77 -8.58 3.15 -13.80
CA PHE A 77 -8.37 4.07 -12.70
C PHE A 77 -9.50 3.96 -11.68
N LEU A 78 -9.13 3.98 -10.40
CA LEU A 78 -10.06 3.94 -9.28
C LEU A 78 -9.72 5.07 -8.31
N GLY A 79 -10.40 6.21 -8.46
CA GLY A 79 -10.06 7.41 -7.69
C GLY A 79 -8.63 7.88 -7.99
N THR A 80 -7.78 7.90 -6.97
CA THR A 80 -6.36 8.29 -7.06
C THR A 80 -5.41 7.11 -7.29
N PHE A 81 -5.94 5.95 -7.66
CA PHE A 81 -5.17 4.73 -7.88
C PHE A 81 -5.21 4.29 -9.33
N VAL A 82 -4.12 3.70 -9.80
CA VAL A 82 -4.08 2.94 -11.04
C VAL A 82 -4.07 1.46 -10.73
N ILE A 83 -4.93 0.71 -11.42
CA ILE A 83 -4.97 -0.74 -11.42
C ILE A 83 -4.36 -1.17 -12.74
N ARG A 84 -3.12 -1.65 -12.71
CA ARG A 84 -2.33 -2.00 -13.89
C ARG A 84 -1.56 -3.29 -13.64
N LYS A 85 -1.47 -4.14 -14.67
CA LYS A 85 -0.66 -5.35 -14.64
C LYS A 85 0.80 -5.04 -14.26
N GLY A 86 1.36 -5.84 -13.36
CA GLY A 86 2.71 -5.70 -12.83
C GLY A 86 2.84 -4.76 -11.64
N LEU A 87 1.81 -3.95 -11.35
CA LEU A 87 1.77 -3.10 -10.17
C LEU A 87 1.04 -3.79 -9.01
N SER A 88 1.24 -3.26 -7.82
CA SER A 88 0.45 -3.63 -6.64
C SER A 88 -0.93 -2.97 -6.70
N TYR A 89 -1.95 -3.69 -6.23
CA TYR A 89 -3.28 -3.09 -6.04
C TYR A 89 -3.19 -1.88 -5.11
N GLY A 90 -3.79 -0.76 -5.54
CA GLY A 90 -3.74 0.48 -4.76
C GLY A 90 -2.47 1.31 -4.93
N THR A 91 -1.75 1.11 -6.05
CA THR A 91 -0.67 2.01 -6.46
C THR A 91 -1.23 3.40 -6.74
N HIS A 92 -0.68 4.41 -6.07
CA HIS A 92 -1.09 5.80 -6.25
C HIS A 92 -0.77 6.29 -7.67
N TYR A 93 -1.75 6.97 -8.27
CA TYR A 93 -1.61 7.60 -9.59
C TYR A 93 -2.08 9.05 -9.51
N THR A 94 -1.13 9.94 -9.38
CA THR A 94 -1.42 11.34 -9.07
C THR A 94 -0.38 12.28 -9.66
N LEU A 95 -0.67 13.57 -9.61
CA LEU A 95 0.22 14.62 -10.06
C LEU A 95 1.49 14.69 -9.21
N ASN A 96 2.63 14.97 -9.82
CA ASN A 96 3.84 15.29 -9.09
C ASN A 96 3.94 16.80 -8.85
N TYR A 97 3.62 17.20 -7.64
CA TYR A 97 3.77 18.57 -7.19
C TYR A 97 5.22 18.84 -6.75
N LEU A 98 5.86 19.82 -7.38
CA LEU A 98 7.27 20.17 -7.17
C LEU A 98 7.47 21.37 -6.24
N GLY A 99 6.39 21.81 -5.57
CA GLY A 99 6.44 22.99 -4.70
C GLY A 99 6.02 24.27 -5.41
N VAL A 100 6.32 25.39 -4.77
CA VAL A 100 6.00 26.75 -5.28
C VAL A 100 7.26 27.38 -5.85
N ASP A 101 7.11 28.05 -6.97
CA ASP A 101 8.19 28.89 -7.53
C ASP A 101 8.41 30.10 -6.62
N PRO A 102 9.60 30.25 -6.00
CA PRO A 102 9.87 31.33 -5.06
C PRO A 102 9.89 32.72 -5.72
N ALA A 103 10.08 32.81 -7.03
CA ALA A 103 10.12 34.08 -7.76
C ALA A 103 8.72 34.58 -8.14
N THR A 104 7.79 33.66 -8.42
CA THR A 104 6.46 34.01 -8.96
C THR A 104 5.31 33.67 -8.01
N GLY A 105 5.53 32.80 -7.01
CA GLY A 105 4.49 32.28 -6.14
C GLY A 105 3.58 31.24 -6.80
N ASN A 106 3.86 30.81 -8.03
CA ASN A 106 3.04 29.85 -8.74
C ASN A 106 3.37 28.41 -8.35
N PRO A 107 2.39 27.49 -8.34
CA PRO A 107 2.64 26.07 -8.15
C PRO A 107 3.42 25.50 -9.33
N ARG A 108 4.27 24.49 -9.08
CA ARG A 108 5.04 23.78 -10.10
C ARG A 108 4.68 22.31 -10.08
N TYR A 109 4.43 21.76 -11.26
CA TYR A 109 4.11 20.37 -11.48
C TYR A 109 5.02 19.77 -12.54
N GLU A 110 5.24 18.47 -12.50
CA GLU A 110 5.90 17.73 -13.57
C GLU A 110 4.89 17.40 -14.67
N ALA A 111 5.23 17.71 -15.91
CA ALA A 111 4.46 17.31 -17.08
C ALA A 111 4.86 15.91 -17.57
N PRO A 112 4.07 15.23 -18.45
CA PRO A 112 4.39 13.88 -18.94
C PRO A 112 5.74 13.77 -19.66
N ASP A 113 6.24 14.84 -20.24
CA ASP A 113 7.55 14.91 -20.90
C ASP A 113 8.71 15.26 -19.94
N GLY A 114 8.43 15.40 -18.64
CA GLY A 114 9.39 15.77 -17.61
C GLY A 114 9.63 17.26 -17.47
N SER A 115 9.00 18.11 -18.29
CA SER A 115 9.08 19.56 -18.13
C SER A 115 8.32 20.06 -16.90
N ILE A 116 8.64 21.27 -16.44
CA ILE A 116 7.96 21.91 -15.30
C ILE A 116 6.88 22.84 -15.86
N VAL A 117 5.64 22.64 -15.38
CA VAL A 117 4.49 23.45 -15.73
C VAL A 117 3.84 24.06 -14.48
N ASN A 118 3.23 25.23 -14.65
CA ASN A 118 2.52 25.92 -13.56
C ASN A 118 1.01 25.69 -13.60
N ASP A 119 0.54 25.03 -14.65
CA ASP A 119 -0.87 24.72 -14.89
C ASP A 119 -1.12 23.25 -14.55
N GLN A 120 -1.99 23.00 -13.58
CA GLN A 120 -2.37 21.65 -13.15
C GLN A 120 -2.98 20.83 -14.30
N ALA A 121 -3.68 21.47 -15.25
CA ALA A 121 -4.28 20.77 -16.38
C ALA A 121 -3.24 20.21 -17.39
N LYS A 122 -2.01 20.72 -17.34
CA LYS A 122 -0.87 20.26 -18.15
C LYS A 122 0.04 19.29 -17.39
N ALA A 123 -0.20 19.10 -16.10
CA ALA A 123 0.58 18.19 -15.26
C ALA A 123 0.35 16.73 -15.62
N GLY A 124 1.41 15.93 -15.56
CA GLY A 124 1.32 14.47 -15.70
C GLY A 124 0.87 13.79 -14.42
N GLN A 125 0.16 12.68 -14.58
CA GLN A 125 -0.09 11.73 -13.49
C GLN A 125 0.92 10.58 -13.56
N PHE A 126 1.42 10.16 -12.41
CA PHE A 126 2.49 9.16 -12.28
C PHE A 126 2.16 8.12 -11.24
N ASP A 127 2.72 6.92 -11.39
CA ASP A 127 2.58 5.77 -10.48
C ASP A 127 3.80 5.55 -9.56
N LYS A 128 4.69 6.55 -9.49
CA LYS A 128 5.94 6.50 -8.73
C LYS A 128 5.81 6.81 -7.24
N PHE A 129 4.60 7.08 -6.75
CA PHE A 129 4.37 7.55 -5.38
C PHE A 129 4.08 6.42 -4.38
N GLY A 130 4.29 5.16 -4.79
CA GLY A 130 4.11 4.01 -3.93
C GLY A 130 2.66 3.56 -3.80
N ASN A 131 2.32 2.93 -2.67
CA ASN A 131 1.09 2.16 -2.50
C ASN A 131 0.44 2.47 -1.15
N TYR A 132 -0.89 2.36 -1.06
CA TYR A 132 -1.58 2.50 0.21
C TYR A 132 -1.56 1.22 1.06
N LEU A 133 -1.25 0.06 0.46
CA LEU A 133 -1.06 -1.19 1.18
C LEU A 133 0.39 -1.26 1.69
N PRO A 134 0.61 -1.40 3.00
CA PRO A 134 1.95 -1.56 3.54
C PRO A 134 2.56 -2.89 3.08
N ARG A 135 3.83 -2.87 2.66
CA ARG A 135 4.57 -4.11 2.41
C ARG A 135 5.07 -4.76 3.68
N HIS A 136 5.37 -3.96 4.68
CA HIS A 136 5.84 -4.41 5.98
C HIS A 136 4.90 -3.88 7.05
N GLN A 137 4.41 -4.78 7.89
CA GLN A 137 3.60 -4.42 9.06
C GLN A 137 3.88 -5.37 10.20
N GLY A 138 3.67 -4.88 11.40
CA GLY A 138 3.90 -5.71 12.58
C GLY A 138 3.74 -4.98 13.88
N GLY A 139 4.18 -5.63 14.94
CA GLY A 139 4.18 -5.07 16.28
C GLY A 139 5.27 -5.66 17.15
N VAL A 140 5.63 -4.90 18.16
CA VAL A 140 6.49 -5.32 19.24
C VAL A 140 5.71 -5.16 20.53
N ASP A 141 5.59 -6.21 21.31
CA ASP A 141 4.98 -6.18 22.63
C ASP A 141 5.99 -6.53 23.71
N PHE A 142 5.74 -6.00 24.89
CA PHE A 142 6.51 -6.34 26.06
C PHE A 142 5.61 -6.48 27.30
N GLU A 143 6.01 -7.33 28.20
CA GLU A 143 5.45 -7.46 29.53
C GLU A 143 6.58 -7.50 30.56
N ILE A 144 6.52 -6.61 31.54
CA ILE A 144 7.43 -6.56 32.69
C ILE A 144 6.60 -6.85 33.94
N ARG A 145 6.96 -7.90 34.65
CA ARG A 145 6.31 -8.32 35.90
C ARG A 145 7.29 -8.17 37.07
N TYR A 146 6.82 -7.50 38.09
CA TYR A 146 7.52 -7.43 39.38
C TYR A 146 6.56 -7.77 40.49
N LYS A 147 6.73 -8.95 41.13
CA LYS A 147 5.82 -9.50 42.15
C LYS A 147 4.37 -9.55 41.68
N ALA A 148 3.49 -8.77 42.30
CA ALA A 148 2.08 -8.66 41.92
C ALA A 148 1.78 -7.56 40.91
N LEU A 149 2.77 -6.77 40.50
CA LEU A 149 2.60 -5.71 39.51
C LEU A 149 3.05 -6.17 38.12
N SER A 150 2.27 -5.88 37.11
CA SER A 150 2.67 -6.05 35.72
C SER A 150 2.41 -4.78 34.90
N ILE A 151 3.33 -4.50 33.98
CA ILE A 151 3.22 -3.42 32.99
C ILE A 151 3.42 -4.05 31.61
N SER A 152 2.52 -3.78 30.70
CA SER A 152 2.64 -4.24 29.32
C SER A 152 2.44 -3.10 28.34
N GLY A 153 3.03 -3.20 27.16
CA GLY A 153 2.88 -2.26 26.07
C GLY A 153 2.96 -2.94 24.73
N LEU A 154 2.30 -2.35 23.75
CA LEU A 154 2.30 -2.79 22.36
C LEU A 154 2.59 -1.59 21.47
N PHE A 155 3.57 -1.75 20.56
CA PHE A 155 3.88 -0.82 19.48
C PHE A 155 3.56 -1.48 18.15
N SER A 156 2.77 -0.83 17.29
CA SER A 156 2.52 -1.28 15.93
C SER A 156 3.24 -0.39 14.93
N TYR A 157 3.64 -0.96 13.80
CA TYR A 157 4.34 -0.24 12.74
C TYR A 157 3.90 -0.70 11.35
N GLN A 158 4.02 0.20 10.39
CA GLN A 158 3.83 -0.06 8.96
C GLN A 158 4.93 0.67 8.18
N PHE A 159 5.55 -0.01 7.20
CA PHE A 159 6.56 0.56 6.31
C PHE A 159 6.19 0.35 4.85
N GLU A 160 6.82 1.13 3.96
CA GLU A 160 6.53 1.14 2.53
C GLU A 160 5.03 1.32 2.25
N VAL A 161 4.43 2.28 2.94
CA VAL A 161 3.04 2.69 2.77
C VAL A 161 2.96 4.18 2.58
N GLN A 162 2.16 4.63 1.61
CA GLN A 162 1.86 6.03 1.36
C GLN A 162 0.37 6.28 1.58
N ARG A 163 0.06 7.42 2.15
CA ARG A 163 -1.31 7.86 2.37
C ARG A 163 -1.56 9.16 1.64
N TYR A 164 -2.68 9.23 0.96
CA TYR A 164 -3.13 10.47 0.36
C TYR A 164 -3.56 11.43 1.47
N ASN A 165 -3.05 12.66 1.44
CA ASN A 165 -3.44 13.69 2.38
C ASN A 165 -4.57 14.54 1.78
N ASN A 166 -5.76 14.46 2.35
CA ASN A 166 -6.96 15.18 1.93
C ASN A 166 -7.22 16.45 2.77
N ILE A 167 -6.17 17.05 3.36
CA ILE A 167 -6.32 18.28 4.14
C ILE A 167 -6.41 19.49 3.23
#